data_48de35d7342ae1c95fe82a83d3aa8354
#
_entry.id   48de35d7342ae1c95fe82a83d3aa8354
#
_cell.length_a   1.000
_cell.length_b   1.000
_cell.length_c   1.000
_cell.angle_alpha   90.00
_cell.angle_beta   90.00
_cell.angle_gamma   90.00
#
_symmetry.space_group_name_H-M   'P 1'
#
loop_
_entity.id
_entity.type
_entity.pdbx_description
1 polymer ?
#
loop_
_entity_poly.entity_id
_entity_poly.type
_entity_poly.pdbx_seq_one_letter_code
_entity_poly.pdbx_strand_id
1 'polypeptide(L)'
;NVFLADELNRATSRTQSALLEAMEEGQVTVDGETHPLPKPFMVIAAQNPYGSSGTQLLPDSQMDRFMVRLTMGYPAPESELELLRRKQACNPLDNITPVADQSTLAAIQHEVADTYASDDIFKYIVRLTTATRSHPDLRQGASPRASVALASMSRAVAWVQGRDYVIPSDVQFIFADTVAHRLLLTRQAEQEQKNARDICTAILQKTPAPRVK
;
A
#
# COMPACT_ATOMS: atom_id res chain seq x y z
N ASN A 1 15.37 0.52 10.70
CA ASN A 1 14.43 -0.49 10.16
C ASN A 1 13.16 0.12 9.51
N VAL A 2 12.70 1.29 9.98
CA VAL A 2 11.60 2.04 9.36
C VAL A 2 12.14 3.36 8.84
N PHE A 3 11.95 3.62 7.55
CA PHE A 3 12.35 4.87 6.91
C PHE A 3 11.10 5.67 6.54
N LEU A 4 10.94 6.85 7.13
CA LEU A 4 9.86 7.78 6.79
C LEU A 4 10.37 8.79 5.76
N ALA A 5 9.84 8.72 4.55
CA ALA A 5 10.09 9.66 3.47
C ALA A 5 8.93 10.66 3.37
N ASP A 6 9.03 11.74 4.12
CA ASP A 6 8.02 12.81 4.06
C ASP A 6 8.19 13.66 2.79
N GLU A 7 7.07 14.07 2.19
CA GLU A 7 7.01 14.85 0.94
C GLU A 7 7.92 14.30 -0.19
N LEU A 8 7.91 12.96 -0.37
CA LEU A 8 8.76 12.28 -1.35
C LEU A 8 8.63 12.84 -2.78
N ASN A 9 7.50 13.41 -3.13
CA ASN A 9 7.24 14.08 -4.40
C ASN A 9 8.05 15.39 -4.60
N ARG A 10 8.72 15.90 -3.56
CA ARG A 10 9.67 17.03 -3.65
C ARG A 10 11.13 16.58 -3.80
N ALA A 11 11.41 15.30 -3.59
CA ALA A 11 12.74 14.78 -3.74
C ALA A 11 13.17 14.72 -5.22
N THR A 12 14.48 14.83 -5.47
CA THR A 12 15.02 14.67 -6.82
C THR A 12 14.79 13.27 -7.36
N SER A 13 14.75 13.10 -8.68
CA SER A 13 14.61 11.78 -9.31
C SER A 13 15.71 10.80 -8.88
N ARG A 14 16.93 11.30 -8.61
CA ARG A 14 18.04 10.49 -8.09
C ARG A 14 17.74 9.95 -6.70
N THR A 15 17.22 10.80 -5.80
CA THR A 15 16.83 10.40 -4.44
C THR A 15 15.67 9.40 -4.47
N GLN A 16 14.66 9.65 -5.34
CA GLN A 16 13.55 8.72 -5.54
C GLN A 16 14.05 7.34 -6.02
N SER A 17 14.98 7.31 -6.97
CA SER A 17 15.56 6.06 -7.49
C SER A 17 16.34 5.29 -6.42
N ALA A 18 17.15 5.98 -5.60
CA ALA A 18 17.88 5.34 -4.48
C ALA A 18 16.93 4.73 -3.44
N LEU A 19 15.80 5.42 -3.15
CA LEU A 19 14.79 4.87 -2.26
C LEU A 19 14.13 3.61 -2.82
N LEU A 20 13.93 3.55 -4.14
CA LEU A 20 13.36 2.38 -4.80
C LEU A 20 14.30 1.17 -4.76
N GLU A 21 15.61 1.37 -4.87
CA GLU A 21 16.62 0.34 -4.65
C GLU A 21 16.50 -0.22 -3.23
N ALA A 22 16.45 0.67 -2.23
CA ALA A 22 16.28 0.28 -0.83
C ALA A 22 15.01 -0.55 -0.58
N MET A 23 13.89 -0.18 -1.24
CA MET A 23 12.61 -0.87 -1.08
C MET A 23 12.58 -2.25 -1.74
N GLU A 24 13.17 -2.42 -2.93
CA GLU A 24 13.06 -3.66 -3.71
C GLU A 24 14.17 -4.64 -3.38
N GLU A 25 15.40 -4.14 -3.27
CA GLU A 25 16.58 -4.98 -3.14
C GLU A 25 17.06 -5.11 -1.68
N GLY A 26 16.51 -4.30 -0.78
CA GLY A 26 16.90 -4.31 0.63
C GLY A 26 18.36 -3.90 0.84
N GLN A 27 18.88 -3.04 -0.03
CA GLN A 27 20.24 -2.52 -0.01
C GLN A 27 20.30 -1.08 -0.53
N VAL A 28 21.42 -0.42 -0.29
CA VAL A 28 21.73 0.91 -0.83
C VAL A 28 23.14 0.91 -1.40
N THR A 29 23.30 1.40 -2.63
CA THR A 29 24.61 1.52 -3.27
C THR A 29 25.10 2.97 -3.22
N VAL A 30 26.26 3.18 -2.56
CA VAL A 30 26.89 4.49 -2.41
C VAL A 30 28.33 4.38 -2.90
N ASP A 31 28.72 5.25 -3.84
CA ASP A 31 30.07 5.30 -4.43
C ASP A 31 30.61 3.95 -4.95
N GLY A 32 29.70 3.11 -5.46
CA GLY A 32 30.02 1.79 -6.01
C GLY A 32 30.08 0.67 -4.97
N GLU A 33 29.90 0.97 -3.68
CA GLU A 33 29.81 -0.01 -2.61
C GLU A 33 28.33 -0.27 -2.23
N THR A 34 27.97 -1.54 -2.12
CA THR A 34 26.62 -1.97 -1.76
C THR A 34 26.51 -2.30 -0.28
N HIS A 35 25.62 -1.62 0.40
CA HIS A 35 25.35 -1.80 1.83
C HIS A 35 23.98 -2.47 2.04
N PRO A 36 23.92 -3.69 2.60
CA PRO A 36 22.64 -4.34 2.90
C PRO A 36 21.91 -3.60 4.02
N LEU A 37 20.59 -3.50 3.90
CA LEU A 37 19.74 -2.89 4.92
C LEU A 37 19.38 -3.91 6.02
N PRO A 38 19.21 -3.47 7.27
CA PRO A 38 18.80 -4.34 8.36
C PRO A 38 17.37 -4.87 8.13
N LYS A 39 17.14 -6.14 8.44
CA LYS A 39 15.81 -6.76 8.37
C LYS A 39 15.14 -6.78 9.74
N PRO A 40 13.81 -6.60 9.81
CA PRO A 40 12.93 -6.14 8.74
C PRO A 40 13.17 -4.67 8.37
N PHE A 41 12.94 -4.32 7.10
CA PHE A 41 13.04 -2.95 6.61
C PHE A 41 11.72 -2.54 5.96
N MET A 42 11.24 -1.34 6.26
CA MET A 42 9.99 -0.80 5.71
C MET A 42 10.14 0.69 5.38
N VAL A 43 9.60 1.09 4.24
CA VAL A 43 9.49 2.50 3.85
C VAL A 43 8.05 2.97 4.00
N ILE A 44 7.86 4.07 4.68
CA ILE A 44 6.60 4.82 4.74
C ILE A 44 6.86 6.13 4.01
N ALA A 45 6.19 6.35 2.87
CA ALA A 45 6.32 7.57 2.10
C ALA A 45 5.04 8.40 2.19
N ALA A 46 5.18 9.70 2.46
CA ALA A 46 4.08 10.65 2.40
C ALA A 46 4.19 11.52 1.14
N GLN A 47 3.05 11.81 0.54
CA GLN A 47 2.92 12.78 -0.56
C GLN A 47 1.85 13.81 -0.19
N ASN A 48 2.17 15.08 -0.37
CA ASN A 48 1.19 16.13 -0.27
C ASN A 48 0.66 16.45 -1.68
N PRO A 49 -0.62 16.15 -2.02
CA PRO A 49 -1.17 16.41 -3.33
C PRO A 49 -1.38 17.91 -3.57
N TYR A 50 -1.47 18.71 -2.51
CA TYR A 50 -1.64 20.16 -2.57
C TYR A 50 -0.27 20.83 -2.58
N GLY A 51 0.40 20.84 -3.72
CA GLY A 51 1.74 21.43 -3.84
C GLY A 51 1.76 22.67 -4.71
N SER A 52 2.48 23.70 -4.25
CA SER A 52 2.95 24.82 -5.04
C SER A 52 3.78 24.33 -6.24
N SER A 53 3.87 25.16 -7.30
CA SER A 53 4.70 24.94 -8.49
C SER A 53 6.07 24.32 -8.15
N GLY A 54 6.35 23.14 -8.72
CA GLY A 54 7.61 22.41 -8.51
C GLY A 54 7.49 21.02 -7.89
N THR A 55 6.30 20.59 -7.46
CA THR A 55 6.09 19.22 -6.98
C THR A 55 5.72 18.32 -8.16
N GLN A 56 6.57 17.35 -8.45
CA GLN A 56 6.29 16.32 -9.43
C GLN A 56 5.79 15.07 -8.70
N LEU A 57 4.56 14.63 -9.02
CA LEU A 57 4.07 13.35 -8.50
C LEU A 57 5.04 12.23 -8.90
N LEU A 58 5.13 11.20 -8.06
CA LEU A 58 5.91 10.01 -8.38
C LEU A 58 5.41 9.42 -9.70
N PRO A 59 6.31 9.03 -10.61
CA PRO A 59 5.94 8.30 -11.81
C PRO A 59 5.15 7.03 -11.49
N ASP A 60 4.21 6.66 -12.36
CA ASP A 60 3.35 5.48 -12.18
C ASP A 60 4.14 4.19 -11.94
N SER A 61 5.29 4.04 -12.64
CA SER A 61 6.19 2.90 -12.48
C SER A 61 6.85 2.83 -11.10
N GLN A 62 6.98 3.96 -10.42
CA GLN A 62 7.49 4.05 -9.05
C GLN A 62 6.36 3.80 -8.03
N MET A 63 5.16 4.31 -8.33
CA MET A 63 3.97 4.05 -7.52
C MET A 63 3.61 2.56 -7.45
N ASP A 64 3.80 1.79 -8.53
CA ASP A 64 3.56 0.34 -8.60
C ASP A 64 4.41 -0.47 -7.60
N ARG A 65 5.49 0.11 -7.07
CA ARG A 65 6.39 -0.55 -6.10
C ARG A 65 5.89 -0.47 -4.65
N PHE A 66 5.04 0.49 -4.32
CA PHE A 66 4.44 0.58 -2.99
C PHE A 66 3.37 -0.49 -2.81
N MET A 67 3.40 -1.20 -1.70
CA MET A 67 2.49 -2.30 -1.42
C MET A 67 1.05 -1.82 -1.28
N VAL A 68 0.83 -0.74 -0.54
CA VAL A 68 -0.48 -0.11 -0.32
C VAL A 68 -0.39 1.40 -0.41
N ARG A 69 -1.50 2.03 -0.76
CA ARG A 69 -1.68 3.48 -0.70
C ARG A 69 -2.92 3.81 0.13
N LEU A 70 -2.71 4.58 1.19
CA LEU A 70 -3.76 5.06 2.06
C LEU A 70 -4.00 6.55 1.85
N THR A 71 -5.20 7.00 2.14
CA THR A 71 -5.58 8.42 2.15
C THR A 71 -6.08 8.74 3.55
N MET A 72 -5.45 9.73 4.21
CA MET A 72 -5.80 10.05 5.60
C MET A 72 -7.05 10.92 5.70
N GLY A 73 -7.33 11.80 4.72
CA GLY A 73 -8.41 12.76 4.81
C GLY A 73 -8.21 13.81 5.90
N TYR A 74 -9.28 14.51 6.25
CA TYR A 74 -9.31 15.44 7.38
C TYR A 74 -9.84 14.74 8.63
N PRO A 75 -9.38 15.12 9.84
CA PRO A 75 -9.96 14.63 11.08
C PRO A 75 -11.42 15.10 11.24
N ALA A 76 -12.20 14.34 12.01
CA ALA A 76 -13.51 14.81 12.42
C ALA A 76 -13.39 16.05 13.34
N PRO A 77 -14.39 16.96 13.37
CA PRO A 77 -14.31 18.19 14.16
C PRO A 77 -14.00 17.95 15.64
N GLU A 78 -14.53 16.87 16.21
CA GLU A 78 -14.29 16.48 17.60
C GLU A 78 -12.83 16.09 17.83
N SER A 79 -12.23 15.35 16.87
CA SER A 79 -10.82 14.97 16.90
C SER A 79 -9.89 16.18 16.73
N GLU A 80 -10.28 17.14 15.90
CA GLU A 80 -9.55 18.39 15.72
C GLU A 80 -9.58 19.25 16.99
N LEU A 81 -10.72 19.32 17.66
CA LEU A 81 -10.84 19.98 18.96
C LEU A 81 -9.96 19.33 20.03
N GLU A 82 -9.90 18.00 20.06
CA GLU A 82 -9.03 17.27 20.98
C GLU A 82 -7.54 17.53 20.68
N LEU A 83 -7.16 17.63 19.41
CA LEU A 83 -5.80 17.98 19.00
C LEU A 83 -5.37 19.35 19.57
N LEU A 84 -6.26 20.36 19.51
CA LEU A 84 -6.00 21.68 20.06
C LEU A 84 -5.82 21.62 21.59
N ARG A 85 -6.63 20.84 22.30
CA ARG A 85 -6.53 20.68 23.75
C ARG A 85 -5.22 19.97 24.15
N ARG A 86 -4.85 18.89 23.45
CA ARG A 86 -3.62 18.13 23.74
C ARG A 86 -2.35 18.93 23.50
N LYS A 87 -2.31 19.78 22.47
CA LYS A 87 -1.13 20.61 22.17
C LYS A 87 -0.80 21.61 23.27
N GLN A 88 -1.77 21.96 24.13
CA GLN A 88 -1.56 22.86 25.26
C GLN A 88 -0.94 22.17 26.48
N ALA A 89 -1.04 20.85 26.60
CA ALA A 89 -0.68 20.13 27.83
C ALA A 89 0.72 19.51 27.79
N CYS A 90 1.04 18.71 26.76
CA CYS A 90 2.35 18.06 26.58
C CYS A 90 2.49 17.51 25.16
N ASN A 91 3.72 17.16 24.75
CA ASN A 91 3.94 16.47 23.49
C ASN A 91 3.47 15.00 23.63
N PRO A 92 2.46 14.52 22.88
CA PRO A 92 1.97 13.15 23.00
C PRO A 92 3.04 12.08 22.72
N LEU A 93 4.09 12.44 21.96
CA LEU A 93 5.18 11.52 21.61
C LEU A 93 6.03 11.12 22.82
N ASP A 94 6.09 11.96 23.85
CA ASP A 94 6.90 11.70 25.06
C ASP A 94 6.38 10.52 25.90
N ASN A 95 5.12 10.13 25.66
CA ASN A 95 4.46 9.04 26.38
C ASN A 95 4.35 7.73 25.58
N ILE A 96 4.97 7.67 24.38
CA ILE A 96 4.95 6.46 23.56
C ILE A 96 5.98 5.46 24.08
N THR A 97 5.51 4.24 24.38
CA THR A 97 6.37 3.11 24.75
C THR A 97 6.41 2.09 23.62
N PRO A 98 7.56 1.43 23.38
CA PRO A 98 7.64 0.33 22.41
C PRO A 98 6.64 -0.78 22.74
N VAL A 99 5.90 -1.26 21.75
CA VAL A 99 4.93 -2.37 21.89
C VAL A 99 5.47 -3.69 21.33
N ALA A 100 6.50 -3.63 20.52
CA ALA A 100 7.18 -4.79 19.93
C ALA A 100 8.63 -4.43 19.64
N ASP A 101 9.49 -5.42 19.64
CA ASP A 101 10.88 -5.32 19.20
C ASP A 101 11.07 -5.86 17.78
N GLN A 102 12.29 -5.79 17.27
CA GLN A 102 12.65 -6.28 15.93
C GLN A 102 12.44 -7.78 15.79
N SER A 103 12.71 -8.56 16.83
CA SER A 103 12.56 -10.01 16.81
C SER A 103 11.09 -10.42 16.75
N THR A 104 10.24 -9.74 17.50
CA THR A 104 8.79 -9.92 17.48
C THR A 104 8.22 -9.60 16.08
N LEU A 105 8.65 -8.50 15.46
CA LEU A 105 8.19 -8.13 14.12
C LEU A 105 8.65 -9.16 13.07
N ALA A 106 9.87 -9.67 13.16
CA ALA A 106 10.37 -10.71 12.26
C ALA A 106 9.59 -12.02 12.41
N ALA A 107 9.24 -12.40 13.64
CA ALA A 107 8.39 -13.58 13.90
C ALA A 107 7.00 -13.40 13.28
N ILE A 108 6.36 -12.25 13.48
CA ILE A 108 5.06 -11.92 12.86
C ILE A 108 5.14 -12.01 11.33
N GLN A 109 6.18 -11.48 10.71
CA GLN A 109 6.35 -11.58 9.25
C GLN A 109 6.44 -13.03 8.77
N HIS A 110 7.06 -13.90 9.56
CA HIS A 110 7.13 -15.33 9.26
C HIS A 110 5.75 -15.99 9.35
N GLU A 111 5.02 -15.75 10.43
CA GLU A 111 3.65 -16.26 10.60
C GLU A 111 2.71 -15.80 9.50
N VAL A 112 2.79 -14.51 9.11
CA VAL A 112 2.02 -13.98 7.97
C VAL A 112 2.38 -14.69 6.66
N ALA A 113 3.67 -14.97 6.42
CA ALA A 113 4.11 -15.68 5.22
C ALA A 113 3.60 -17.13 5.18
N ASP A 114 3.48 -17.78 6.33
CA ASP A 114 2.98 -19.15 6.49
C ASP A 114 1.44 -19.23 6.46
N THR A 115 0.72 -18.12 6.58
CA THR A 115 -0.75 -18.09 6.48
C THR A 115 -1.20 -18.73 5.16
N TYR A 116 -2.02 -19.77 5.25
CA TYR A 116 -2.44 -20.57 4.11
C TYR A 116 -3.35 -19.80 3.16
N ALA A 117 -3.11 -19.90 1.86
CA ALA A 117 -4.01 -19.40 0.82
C ALA A 117 -4.24 -20.50 -0.21
N SER A 118 -5.50 -20.87 -0.44
CA SER A 118 -5.84 -21.94 -1.40
C SER A 118 -5.66 -21.46 -2.85
N ASP A 119 -5.54 -22.42 -3.77
CA ASP A 119 -5.53 -22.13 -5.21
C ASP A 119 -6.74 -21.35 -5.68
N ASP A 120 -7.91 -21.54 -5.07
CA ASP A 120 -9.12 -20.81 -5.43
C ASP A 120 -9.05 -19.33 -5.00
N ILE A 121 -8.37 -19.02 -3.90
CA ILE A 121 -8.04 -17.64 -3.51
C ILE A 121 -7.06 -17.03 -4.52
N PHE A 122 -6.00 -17.74 -4.91
CA PHE A 122 -5.07 -17.24 -5.94
C PHE A 122 -5.75 -17.01 -7.28
N LYS A 123 -6.62 -17.94 -7.73
CA LYS A 123 -7.43 -17.74 -8.93
C LYS A 123 -8.37 -16.54 -8.82
N TYR A 124 -8.93 -16.29 -7.63
CA TYR A 124 -9.77 -15.12 -7.38
C TYR A 124 -8.98 -13.82 -7.49
N ILE A 125 -7.81 -13.74 -6.87
CA ILE A 125 -6.88 -12.59 -6.99
C ILE A 125 -6.54 -12.33 -8.46
N VAL A 126 -6.18 -13.38 -9.22
CA VAL A 126 -5.85 -13.25 -10.65
C VAL A 126 -7.05 -12.78 -11.46
N ARG A 127 -8.25 -13.27 -11.18
CA ARG A 127 -9.48 -12.78 -11.85
C ARG A 127 -9.72 -11.29 -11.59
N LEU A 128 -9.59 -10.84 -10.34
CA LEU A 128 -9.74 -9.43 -9.98
C LEU A 128 -8.73 -8.55 -10.70
N THR A 129 -7.44 -8.91 -10.67
CA THR A 129 -6.39 -8.12 -11.32
C THR A 129 -6.51 -8.17 -12.86
N THR A 130 -6.91 -9.29 -13.44
CA THR A 130 -7.17 -9.41 -14.89
C THR A 130 -8.37 -8.55 -15.31
N ALA A 131 -9.43 -8.48 -14.50
CA ALA A 131 -10.58 -7.63 -14.78
C ALA A 131 -10.21 -6.14 -14.87
N THR A 132 -9.19 -5.69 -14.15
CA THR A 132 -8.67 -4.31 -14.29
C THR A 132 -8.06 -4.07 -15.68
N ARG A 133 -7.42 -5.07 -16.29
CA ARG A 133 -6.70 -4.94 -17.58
C ARG A 133 -7.63 -4.82 -18.78
N SER A 134 -8.88 -5.27 -18.63
CA SER A 134 -9.91 -5.19 -19.67
C SER A 134 -11.01 -4.17 -19.36
N HIS A 135 -10.85 -3.34 -18.33
CA HIS A 135 -11.84 -2.35 -17.94
C HIS A 135 -11.84 -1.16 -18.92
N PRO A 136 -13.00 -0.72 -19.47
CA PRO A 136 -13.07 0.33 -20.49
C PRO A 136 -12.56 1.69 -20.02
N ASP A 137 -12.68 2.00 -18.74
CA ASP A 137 -12.23 3.26 -18.15
C ASP A 137 -10.73 3.28 -17.81
N LEU A 138 -10.02 2.18 -18.00
CA LEU A 138 -8.60 2.07 -17.69
C LEU A 138 -7.76 1.95 -18.98
N ARG A 139 -6.78 2.85 -19.13
CA ARG A 139 -5.74 2.72 -20.16
C ARG A 139 -4.67 1.71 -19.77
N GLN A 140 -4.48 1.51 -18.44
CA GLN A 140 -3.58 0.51 -17.90
C GLN A 140 -4.17 -0.08 -16.62
N GLY A 141 -4.32 -1.41 -16.60
CA GLY A 141 -4.72 -2.19 -15.44
C GLY A 141 -3.53 -2.61 -14.58
N ALA A 142 -3.84 -3.35 -13.53
CA ALA A 142 -2.88 -3.82 -12.54
C ALA A 142 -1.80 -4.76 -13.13
N SER A 143 -0.54 -4.53 -12.74
CA SER A 143 0.59 -5.39 -13.10
C SER A 143 0.57 -6.72 -12.31
N PRO A 144 1.39 -7.73 -12.68
CA PRO A 144 1.56 -8.93 -11.86
C PRO A 144 2.07 -8.64 -10.44
N ARG A 145 2.80 -7.54 -10.22
CA ARG A 145 3.20 -7.07 -8.88
C ARG A 145 1.98 -6.82 -7.98
N ALA A 146 0.91 -6.27 -8.55
CA ALA A 146 -0.33 -6.05 -7.81
C ALA A 146 -0.94 -7.37 -7.32
N SER A 147 -0.89 -8.45 -8.11
CA SER A 147 -1.39 -9.76 -7.69
C SER A 147 -0.56 -10.32 -6.53
N VAL A 148 0.76 -10.19 -6.58
CA VAL A 148 1.68 -10.63 -5.50
C VAL A 148 1.43 -9.80 -4.23
N ALA A 149 1.36 -8.47 -4.36
CA ALA A 149 1.08 -7.59 -3.23
C ALA A 149 -0.28 -7.90 -2.59
N LEU A 150 -1.31 -8.11 -3.41
CA LEU A 150 -2.66 -8.46 -2.94
C LEU A 150 -2.67 -9.79 -2.19
N ALA A 151 -1.95 -10.81 -2.67
CA ALA A 151 -1.84 -12.08 -1.98
C ALA A 151 -1.14 -11.93 -0.62
N SER A 152 -0.04 -11.19 -0.56
CA SER A 152 0.69 -10.94 0.69
C SER A 152 -0.17 -10.13 1.69
N MET A 153 -0.84 -9.09 1.22
CA MET A 153 -1.70 -8.27 2.08
C MET A 153 -2.93 -9.04 2.57
N SER A 154 -3.51 -9.92 1.75
CA SER A 154 -4.63 -10.77 2.18
C SER A 154 -4.23 -11.75 3.28
N ARG A 155 -3.01 -12.28 3.26
CA ARG A 155 -2.45 -13.10 4.34
C ARG A 155 -2.30 -12.28 5.63
N ALA A 156 -1.78 -11.05 5.52
CA ALA A 156 -1.65 -10.16 6.66
C ALA A 156 -3.01 -9.80 7.27
N VAL A 157 -4.04 -9.56 6.45
CA VAL A 157 -5.41 -9.33 6.92
C VAL A 157 -5.95 -10.55 7.67
N ALA A 158 -5.79 -11.75 7.13
CA ALA A 158 -6.23 -12.99 7.77
C ALA A 158 -5.55 -13.19 9.14
N TRP A 159 -4.23 -12.98 9.19
CA TRP A 159 -3.44 -13.09 10.41
C TRP A 159 -3.89 -12.08 11.49
N VAL A 160 -4.08 -10.81 11.13
CA VAL A 160 -4.59 -9.77 12.06
C VAL A 160 -5.99 -10.11 12.58
N GLN A 161 -6.79 -10.85 11.80
CA GLN A 161 -8.10 -11.37 12.22
C GLN A 161 -8.00 -12.68 13.03
N GLY A 162 -6.79 -13.12 13.41
CA GLY A 162 -6.55 -14.32 14.21
C GLY A 162 -6.75 -15.63 13.45
N ARG A 163 -6.60 -15.62 12.11
CA ARG A 163 -6.76 -16.82 11.27
C ARG A 163 -5.43 -17.19 10.61
N ASP A 164 -5.20 -18.48 10.45
CA ASP A 164 -4.07 -19.08 9.75
C ASP A 164 -4.37 -19.40 8.27
N TYR A 165 -5.54 -18.95 7.77
CA TYR A 165 -5.96 -19.11 6.37
C TYR A 165 -6.69 -17.88 5.85
N VAL A 166 -6.55 -17.64 4.54
CA VAL A 166 -7.17 -16.52 3.80
C VAL A 166 -8.56 -16.92 3.32
N ILE A 167 -9.53 -16.01 3.50
CA ILE A 167 -10.88 -16.11 2.92
C ILE A 167 -11.13 -14.98 1.90
N PRO A 168 -12.13 -15.10 1.03
CA PRO A 168 -12.39 -14.10 -0.01
C PRO A 168 -12.60 -12.67 0.51
N SER A 169 -13.19 -12.52 1.70
CA SER A 169 -13.40 -11.21 2.32
C SER A 169 -12.10 -10.49 2.68
N ASP A 170 -11.01 -11.21 2.97
CA ASP A 170 -9.69 -10.60 3.23
C ASP A 170 -9.15 -9.94 1.96
N VAL A 171 -9.29 -10.65 0.82
CA VAL A 171 -8.92 -10.13 -0.50
C VAL A 171 -9.75 -8.89 -0.84
N GLN A 172 -11.07 -8.95 -0.62
CA GLN A 172 -11.99 -7.84 -0.90
C GLN A 172 -11.67 -6.62 -0.05
N PHE A 173 -11.39 -6.81 1.24
CA PHE A 173 -11.09 -5.76 2.19
C PHE A 173 -9.90 -4.90 1.76
N ILE A 174 -8.81 -5.54 1.33
CA ILE A 174 -7.55 -4.83 1.01
C ILE A 174 -7.39 -4.50 -0.48
N PHE A 175 -8.31 -4.94 -1.35
CA PHE A 175 -8.18 -4.86 -2.80
C PHE A 175 -7.96 -3.42 -3.30
N ALA A 176 -8.82 -2.49 -2.89
CA ALA A 176 -8.73 -1.10 -3.35
C ALA A 176 -7.44 -0.41 -2.86
N ASP A 177 -7.02 -0.63 -1.62
CA ASP A 177 -5.81 -0.02 -1.05
C ASP A 177 -4.52 -0.56 -1.71
N THR A 178 -4.57 -1.81 -2.18
CA THR A 178 -3.43 -2.46 -2.85
C THR A 178 -3.41 -2.18 -4.35
N VAL A 179 -4.55 -2.00 -4.99
CA VAL A 179 -4.63 -2.00 -6.46
C VAL A 179 -4.93 -0.62 -7.06
N ALA A 180 -5.75 0.21 -6.41
CA ALA A 180 -6.24 1.45 -7.03
C ALA A 180 -5.13 2.42 -7.45
N HIS A 181 -4.04 2.52 -6.70
CA HIS A 181 -2.92 3.43 -7.01
C HIS A 181 -2.05 2.97 -8.19
N ARG A 182 -2.31 1.77 -8.72
CA ARG A 182 -1.61 1.14 -9.86
C ARG A 182 -2.41 1.21 -11.15
N LEU A 183 -3.64 1.75 -11.08
CA LEU A 183 -4.55 1.86 -12.22
C LEU A 183 -4.43 3.23 -12.85
N LEU A 184 -4.31 3.27 -14.17
CA LEU A 184 -4.28 4.51 -14.93
C LEU A 184 -5.60 4.66 -15.70
N LEU A 185 -6.29 5.76 -15.43
CA LEU A 185 -7.55 6.10 -16.06
C LEU A 185 -7.37 6.49 -17.52
N THR A 186 -8.37 6.28 -18.35
CA THR A 186 -8.46 6.90 -19.67
C THR A 186 -8.73 8.40 -19.52
N ARG A 187 -8.37 9.20 -20.54
CA ARG A 187 -8.68 10.64 -20.56
C ARG A 187 -10.16 10.93 -20.38
N GLN A 188 -11.02 10.10 -20.95
CA GLN A 188 -12.47 10.26 -20.79
C GLN A 188 -12.88 10.02 -19.34
N ALA A 189 -12.38 8.95 -18.69
CA ALA A 189 -12.69 8.68 -17.30
C ALA A 189 -12.17 9.77 -16.36
N GLU A 190 -11.00 10.38 -16.65
CA GLU A 190 -10.48 11.54 -15.92
C GLU A 190 -11.39 12.77 -16.07
N GLN A 191 -11.87 13.06 -17.29
CA GLN A 191 -12.82 14.15 -17.55
C GLN A 191 -14.17 13.93 -16.85
N GLU A 192 -14.61 12.69 -16.76
CA GLU A 192 -15.81 12.28 -16.03
C GLU A 192 -15.59 12.22 -14.49
N GLN A 193 -14.40 12.59 -14.02
CA GLN A 193 -13.99 12.57 -12.59
C GLN A 193 -14.17 11.20 -11.92
N LYS A 194 -14.02 10.12 -12.67
CA LYS A 194 -14.05 8.78 -12.12
C LYS A 194 -12.88 8.54 -11.19
N ASN A 195 -13.10 7.71 -10.17
CA ASN A 195 -12.08 7.36 -9.19
C ASN A 195 -11.66 5.89 -9.38
N ALA A 196 -10.35 5.63 -9.34
CA ALA A 196 -9.82 4.27 -9.43
C ALA A 196 -10.34 3.33 -8.32
N ARG A 197 -10.65 3.85 -7.13
CA ARG A 197 -11.23 3.06 -6.02
C ARG A 197 -12.66 2.62 -6.35
N ASP A 198 -13.45 3.46 -6.98
CA ASP A 198 -14.81 3.14 -7.40
C ASP A 198 -14.81 2.06 -8.49
N ILE A 199 -13.82 2.13 -9.40
CA ILE A 199 -13.59 1.06 -10.39
C ILE A 199 -13.24 -0.26 -9.71
N CYS A 200 -12.36 -0.25 -8.69
CA CYS A 200 -12.07 -1.44 -7.90
C CYS A 200 -13.33 -2.01 -7.24
N THR A 201 -14.17 -1.17 -6.66
CA THR A 201 -15.44 -1.58 -6.06
C THR A 201 -16.39 -2.21 -7.08
N ALA A 202 -16.51 -1.61 -8.26
CA ALA A 202 -17.33 -2.17 -9.34
C ALA A 202 -16.81 -3.52 -9.84
N ILE A 203 -15.49 -3.71 -9.91
CA ILE A 203 -14.86 -4.99 -10.26
C ILE A 203 -15.16 -6.05 -9.21
N LEU A 204 -15.05 -5.71 -7.90
CA LEU A 204 -15.40 -6.64 -6.83
C LEU A 204 -16.85 -7.13 -6.93
N GLN A 205 -17.78 -6.21 -7.19
CA GLN A 205 -19.21 -6.55 -7.33
C GLN A 205 -19.49 -7.48 -8.51
N LYS A 206 -18.73 -7.36 -9.62
CA LYS A 206 -18.90 -8.15 -10.84
C LYS A 206 -18.14 -9.48 -10.82
N THR A 207 -17.15 -9.62 -9.94
CA THR A 207 -16.28 -10.82 -9.89
C THR A 207 -16.74 -11.75 -8.77
N PRO A 208 -17.34 -12.91 -9.05
CA PRO A 208 -17.87 -13.79 -8.02
C PRO A 208 -16.72 -14.35 -7.15
N ALA A 209 -16.89 -14.26 -5.84
CA ALA A 209 -15.97 -14.84 -4.88
C ALA A 209 -16.08 -16.38 -4.88
N PRO A 210 -14.96 -17.11 -4.64
CA PRO A 210 -15.02 -18.56 -4.47
C PRO A 210 -15.81 -18.90 -3.19
N ARG A 211 -16.47 -20.07 -3.22
CA ARG A 211 -17.10 -20.61 -2.01
C ARG A 211 -16.01 -21.15 -1.09
N VAL A 212 -16.01 -20.70 0.15
CA VAL A 212 -15.19 -21.31 1.21
C VAL A 212 -15.80 -22.69 1.49
N LYS A 213 -15.04 -23.76 1.25
CA LYS A 213 -15.42 -25.12 1.62
C LYS A 213 -14.92 -25.44 3.00
#